data_2581323d5a922ae1bf682ab46ec1d356
#
_entry.id   2581323d5a922ae1bf682ab46ec1d356
#
_cell.length_a   1.000
_cell.length_b   1.000
_cell.length_c   1.000
_cell.angle_alpha   90.00
_cell.angle_beta   90.00
_cell.angle_gamma   90.00
#
_symmetry.space_group_name_H-M   'P 1'
#
loop_
_entity.id
_entity.type
_entity.pdbx_description
1 polymer ?
#
loop_
_entity_poly.entity_id
_entity_poly.type
_entity_poly.pdbx_seq_one_letter_code
_entity_poly.pdbx_strand_id
1 'polypeptide(L)'
;VLFDDSYKTIAGTAEGFFKDKGSKFISYAYPVRTENEVKTLLSNLRELHPKAVHHCYAYRFGLDRMTYRMSDDGEPSGTAGRPILNTLYSRDITNILVVVVRYFGGTLLGVPGLINAYKTATESVLDEAEVITSHVFDCYELRFQYIQM
;
A
#
# COMPACT_ATOMS: atom_id res chain seq x y z
N VAL A 1 26.19 14.75 -9.95
CA VAL A 1 26.06 14.57 -8.56
C VAL A 1 26.25 13.16 -8.13
N LEU A 2 26.77 13.07 -6.98
CA LEU A 2 27.25 11.82 -6.44
C LEU A 2 26.21 11.07 -5.63
N PHE A 3 25.06 11.66 -5.43
CA PHE A 3 24.03 11.03 -4.62
C PHE A 3 23.13 10.17 -5.48
N ASP A 4 22.87 8.98 -4.96
CA ASP A 4 21.88 8.12 -5.55
C ASP A 4 20.53 8.48 -4.95
N ASP A 5 19.80 9.37 -5.63
CA ASP A 5 18.46 9.80 -5.21
C ASP A 5 17.38 8.91 -5.82
N SER A 6 17.74 7.72 -6.21
CA SER A 6 16.78 6.79 -6.79
C SER A 6 15.91 6.15 -5.71
N TYR A 7 14.71 5.77 -6.07
CA TYR A 7 13.79 5.05 -5.22
C TYR A 7 12.95 4.10 -6.06
N LYS A 8 12.42 3.07 -5.41
CA LYS A 8 11.51 2.13 -6.05
C LYS A 8 10.07 2.54 -5.78
N THR A 9 9.26 2.45 -6.82
CA THR A 9 7.81 2.63 -6.73
C THR A 9 7.15 1.69 -7.73
N ILE A 10 5.84 1.85 -7.93
CA ILE A 10 5.13 1.05 -8.92
C ILE A 10 4.65 1.93 -10.06
N ALA A 11 4.63 1.37 -11.28
CA ALA A 11 4.29 2.13 -12.49
C ALA A 11 2.79 2.36 -12.63
N GLY A 12 1.97 1.45 -12.12
CA GLY A 12 0.52 1.54 -12.24
C GLY A 12 -0.16 0.78 -11.10
N THR A 13 -1.48 0.62 -11.21
CA THR A 13 -2.26 -0.09 -10.19
C THR A 13 -2.12 -1.60 -10.34
N ALA A 14 -2.31 -2.32 -9.24
CA ALA A 14 -2.29 -3.78 -9.24
C ALA A 14 -3.27 -4.32 -8.22
N GLU A 15 -3.68 -5.58 -8.40
CA GLU A 15 -4.54 -6.30 -7.46
C GLU A 15 -3.89 -7.62 -7.09
N GLY A 16 -4.12 -8.04 -5.85
CA GLY A 16 -3.68 -9.31 -5.33
C GLY A 16 -4.78 -9.96 -4.50
N PHE A 17 -4.53 -11.17 -4.05
CA PHE A 17 -5.54 -11.95 -3.35
C PHE A 17 -4.88 -12.96 -2.42
N PHE A 18 -5.51 -13.16 -1.26
CA PHE A 18 -5.14 -14.22 -0.33
C PHE A 18 -6.40 -14.71 0.39
N LYS A 19 -6.47 -16.00 0.62
CA LYS A 19 -7.60 -16.60 1.31
C LYS A 19 -7.07 -17.49 2.44
N ASP A 20 -7.69 -17.38 3.61
CA ASP A 20 -7.34 -18.21 4.77
C ASP A 20 -8.58 -18.45 5.62
N LYS A 21 -8.86 -19.72 5.92
CA LYS A 21 -9.99 -20.14 6.75
C LYS A 21 -11.30 -19.49 6.34
N GLY A 22 -11.52 -19.37 5.03
CA GLY A 22 -12.73 -18.78 4.47
C GLY A 22 -12.72 -17.26 4.36
N SER A 23 -11.86 -16.55 5.09
CA SER A 23 -11.69 -15.11 4.92
C SER A 23 -10.99 -14.79 3.62
N LYS A 24 -11.46 -13.77 2.92
CA LYS A 24 -10.88 -13.32 1.65
C LYS A 24 -10.22 -11.96 1.87
N PHE A 25 -9.00 -11.82 1.36
CA PHE A 25 -8.21 -10.60 1.46
C PHE A 25 -7.87 -10.15 0.06
N ILE A 26 -8.53 -9.09 -0.39
CA ILE A 26 -8.29 -8.52 -1.72
C ILE A 26 -7.39 -7.31 -1.54
N SER A 27 -6.23 -7.34 -2.17
CA SER A 27 -5.24 -6.29 -2.01
C SER A 27 -5.16 -5.43 -3.26
N TYR A 28 -4.94 -4.13 -3.06
CA TYR A 28 -4.84 -3.12 -4.11
C TYR A 28 -3.60 -2.29 -3.86
N ALA A 29 -2.81 -2.04 -4.90
CA ALA A 29 -1.67 -1.16 -4.82
C ALA A 29 -1.82 -0.03 -5.82
N TYR A 30 -1.54 1.19 -5.37
CA TYR A 30 -1.68 2.40 -6.19
C TYR A 30 -0.44 3.27 -6.04
N PRO A 31 0.10 3.80 -7.14
CA PRO A 31 1.09 4.87 -7.02
C PRO A 31 0.39 6.14 -6.54
N VAL A 32 0.90 6.73 -5.48
CA VAL A 32 0.33 7.94 -4.88
C VAL A 32 1.43 8.89 -4.49
N ARG A 33 1.11 10.20 -4.45
CA ARG A 33 2.04 11.23 -4.02
C ARG A 33 1.47 12.17 -2.98
N THR A 34 0.14 12.17 -2.80
CA THR A 34 -0.53 13.09 -1.89
C THR A 34 -1.58 12.37 -1.06
N GLU A 35 -1.88 12.96 0.10
CA GLU A 35 -2.94 12.43 0.96
C GLU A 35 -4.32 12.54 0.31
N ASN A 36 -4.55 13.54 -0.53
CA ASN A 36 -5.82 13.67 -1.23
C ASN A 36 -6.07 12.52 -2.18
N GLU A 37 -5.02 12.08 -2.90
CA GLU A 37 -5.12 10.88 -3.74
C GLU A 37 -5.50 9.66 -2.90
N VAL A 38 -4.88 9.49 -1.74
CA VAL A 38 -5.18 8.38 -0.83
C VAL A 38 -6.65 8.42 -0.39
N LYS A 39 -7.15 9.56 0.01
CA LYS A 39 -8.53 9.70 0.47
C LYS A 39 -9.52 9.33 -0.64
N THR A 40 -9.28 9.76 -1.85
CA THR A 40 -10.13 9.44 -3.00
C THR A 40 -10.13 7.93 -3.27
N LEU A 41 -8.96 7.30 -3.27
CA LEU A 41 -8.85 5.87 -3.53
C LEU A 41 -9.52 5.04 -2.43
N LEU A 42 -9.35 5.43 -1.17
CA LEU A 42 -10.01 4.74 -0.05
C LEU A 42 -11.52 4.87 -0.15
N SER A 43 -12.04 6.05 -0.49
CA SER A 43 -13.46 6.25 -0.68
C SER A 43 -14.00 5.36 -1.79
N ASN A 44 -13.30 5.29 -2.92
CA ASN A 44 -13.70 4.45 -4.04
C ASN A 44 -13.73 2.98 -3.66
N LEU A 45 -12.76 2.50 -2.89
CA LEU A 45 -12.73 1.10 -2.47
C LEU A 45 -13.83 0.77 -1.46
N ARG A 46 -14.20 1.72 -0.59
CA ARG A 46 -15.32 1.52 0.31
C ARG A 46 -16.63 1.42 -0.45
N GLU A 47 -16.79 2.19 -1.51
CA GLU A 47 -17.96 2.08 -2.38
C GLU A 47 -17.99 0.78 -3.17
N LEU A 48 -16.82 0.32 -3.62
CA LEU A 48 -16.69 -0.92 -4.38
C LEU A 48 -16.94 -2.15 -3.50
N HIS A 49 -16.53 -2.09 -2.23
CA HIS A 49 -16.64 -3.20 -1.28
C HIS A 49 -17.44 -2.79 -0.04
N PRO A 50 -18.73 -2.44 -0.17
CA PRO A 50 -19.49 -1.95 0.98
C PRO A 50 -19.79 -3.03 2.02
N LYS A 51 -19.70 -4.30 1.65
CA LYS A 51 -19.98 -5.43 2.55
C LYS A 51 -18.73 -6.00 3.21
N ALA A 52 -17.57 -5.50 2.86
CA ALA A 52 -16.33 -5.92 3.51
C ALA A 52 -16.30 -5.42 4.95
N VAL A 53 -15.71 -6.21 5.84
CA VAL A 53 -15.68 -5.85 7.27
C VAL A 53 -14.55 -4.90 7.59
N HIS A 54 -13.45 -4.94 6.85
CA HIS A 54 -12.30 -4.07 7.08
C HIS A 54 -11.68 -3.63 5.77
N HIS A 55 -11.24 -2.36 5.74
CA HIS A 55 -10.46 -1.77 4.63
C HIS A 55 -9.16 -1.24 5.23
N CYS A 56 -8.24 -2.14 5.50
CA CYS A 56 -6.98 -1.81 6.15
C CYS A 56 -5.99 -1.27 5.12
N TYR A 57 -5.08 -0.38 5.53
CA TYR A 57 -4.16 0.20 4.56
C TYR A 57 -2.89 0.69 5.21
N ALA A 58 -1.88 0.91 4.36
CA ALA A 58 -0.70 1.68 4.69
C ALA A 58 -0.23 2.41 3.44
N TYR A 59 0.37 3.59 3.64
CA TYR A 59 1.02 4.29 2.55
C TYR A 59 2.30 4.93 3.05
N ARG A 60 3.16 5.23 2.09
CA ARG A 60 4.47 5.81 2.36
C ARG A 60 4.82 6.78 1.25
N PHE A 61 5.34 7.95 1.62
CA PHE A 61 5.77 8.97 0.70
C PHE A 61 7.25 9.29 0.90
N GLY A 62 7.93 9.64 -0.19
CA GLY A 62 9.29 10.15 -0.14
C GLY A 62 10.33 9.07 0.16
N LEU A 63 11.55 9.52 0.38
CA LEU A 63 12.69 8.64 0.59
C LEU A 63 12.90 8.27 2.05
N ASP A 64 12.43 9.11 2.98
CA ASP A 64 12.59 8.83 4.41
C ASP A 64 11.56 7.80 4.87
N ARG A 65 11.80 7.24 6.05
CA ARG A 65 10.90 6.25 6.63
C ARG A 65 9.92 6.85 7.63
N MET A 66 9.85 8.18 7.67
CA MET A 66 9.03 8.91 8.65
C MET A 66 7.71 9.40 8.07
N THR A 67 7.58 9.44 6.74
CA THR A 67 6.37 9.92 6.09
C THR A 67 5.51 8.74 5.68
N TYR A 68 4.67 8.31 6.59
CA TYR A 68 3.81 7.15 6.38
C TYR A 68 2.54 7.27 7.21
N ARG A 69 1.55 6.47 6.87
CA ARG A 69 0.37 6.25 7.69
C ARG A 69 -0.14 4.83 7.49
N MET A 70 -0.79 4.29 8.53
CA MET A 70 -1.37 2.95 8.47
C MET A 70 -2.67 2.93 9.27
N SER A 71 -3.54 2.00 8.93
CA SER A 71 -4.82 1.82 9.60
C SER A 71 -5.17 0.36 9.69
N ASP A 72 -5.57 -0.07 10.88
CA ASP A 72 -6.10 -1.41 11.12
C ASP A 72 -7.61 -1.51 10.82
N ASP A 73 -8.28 -0.38 10.67
CA ASP A 73 -9.71 -0.28 10.32
C ASP A 73 -10.59 -1.31 11.06
N GLY A 74 -10.45 -1.37 12.38
CA GLY A 74 -11.25 -2.26 13.23
C GLY A 74 -10.66 -3.63 13.49
N GLU A 75 -9.60 -4.03 12.81
CA GLU A 75 -8.86 -5.23 13.18
C GLU A 75 -8.11 -4.98 14.50
N PRO A 76 -7.73 -6.03 15.24
CA PRO A 76 -6.95 -5.84 16.45
C PRO A 76 -5.67 -5.04 16.19
N SER A 77 -5.31 -4.18 17.15
CA SER A 77 -4.19 -3.25 16.99
C SER A 77 -2.91 -3.96 16.57
N GLY A 78 -2.29 -3.45 15.50
CA GLY A 78 -1.01 -3.94 14.99
C GLY A 78 -1.09 -5.18 14.10
N THR A 79 -2.30 -5.67 13.78
CA THR A 79 -2.45 -6.92 13.03
C THR A 79 -2.65 -6.73 11.53
N ALA A 80 -2.92 -5.52 11.08
CA ALA A 80 -3.22 -5.25 9.67
C ALA A 80 -2.35 -4.15 9.08
N GLY A 81 -2.49 -2.92 9.52
CA GLY A 81 -1.75 -1.80 8.98
C GLY A 81 -0.24 -1.95 9.12
N ARG A 82 0.22 -2.45 10.26
CA ARG A 82 1.66 -2.63 10.50
C ARG A 82 2.26 -3.70 9.58
N PRO A 83 1.68 -4.88 9.40
CA PRO A 83 2.20 -5.86 8.45
C PRO A 83 2.24 -5.33 7.01
N ILE A 84 1.24 -4.54 6.60
CA ILE A 84 1.26 -3.91 5.28
C ILE A 84 2.46 -2.97 5.16
N LEU A 85 2.61 -2.06 6.13
CA LEU A 85 3.69 -1.08 6.11
C LEU A 85 5.07 -1.74 6.17
N ASN A 86 5.22 -2.74 7.03
CA ASN A 86 6.49 -3.47 7.15
C ASN A 86 6.89 -4.12 5.83
N THR A 87 5.94 -4.61 5.06
CA THR A 87 6.21 -5.19 3.75
C THR A 87 6.69 -4.13 2.76
N LEU A 88 6.12 -2.92 2.81
CA LEU A 88 6.60 -1.82 1.98
C LEU A 88 8.04 -1.46 2.32
N TYR A 89 8.37 -1.41 3.61
CA TYR A 89 9.74 -1.14 4.04
C TYR A 89 10.70 -2.25 3.63
N SER A 90 10.32 -3.52 3.81
CA SER A 90 11.20 -4.64 3.50
C SER A 90 11.51 -4.72 2.00
N ARG A 91 10.60 -4.31 1.16
CA ARG A 91 10.81 -4.24 -0.30
C ARG A 91 11.30 -2.87 -0.76
N ASP A 92 11.41 -1.93 0.17
CA ASP A 92 11.90 -0.56 -0.08
C ASP A 92 11.14 0.14 -1.19
N ILE A 93 9.82 0.02 -1.17
CA ILE A 93 8.93 0.67 -2.13
C ILE A 93 8.28 1.89 -1.47
N THR A 94 8.26 3.02 -2.15
CA THR A 94 7.68 4.26 -1.64
C THR A 94 6.76 4.91 -2.69
N ASN A 95 6.10 6.01 -2.30
CA ASN A 95 5.08 6.67 -3.10
C ASN A 95 3.99 5.69 -3.52
N ILE A 96 3.51 4.95 -2.55
CA ILE A 96 2.61 3.83 -2.75
C ILE A 96 1.57 3.76 -1.63
N LEU A 97 0.35 3.41 -2.01
CA LEU A 97 -0.72 3.03 -1.10
C LEU A 97 -1.04 1.57 -1.36
N VAL A 98 -1.10 0.77 -0.30
CA VAL A 98 -1.64 -0.59 -0.37
C VAL A 98 -2.85 -0.66 0.54
N VAL A 99 -3.97 -1.14 0.00
CA VAL A 99 -5.21 -1.37 0.74
C VAL A 99 -5.53 -2.85 0.68
N VAL A 100 -5.86 -3.43 1.82
CA VAL A 100 -6.31 -4.82 1.88
C VAL A 100 -7.74 -4.83 2.42
N VAL A 101 -8.65 -5.30 1.59
CA VAL A 101 -10.08 -5.40 1.90
C VAL A 101 -10.36 -6.82 2.35
N ARG A 102 -10.96 -6.97 3.54
CA ARG A 102 -11.25 -8.29 4.08
C ARG A 102 -12.74 -8.58 4.13
N TYR A 103 -13.10 -9.77 3.64
CA TYR A 103 -14.41 -10.38 3.84
C TYR A 103 -14.27 -11.51 4.84
N PHE A 104 -15.01 -11.44 5.94
CA PHE A 104 -14.94 -12.43 7.01
C PHE A 104 -15.51 -13.77 6.56
N GLY A 105 -14.81 -14.85 6.87
CA GLY A 105 -15.21 -16.20 6.45
C GLY A 105 -15.86 -17.05 7.53
N GLY A 106 -16.22 -16.48 8.67
CA GLY A 106 -16.88 -17.19 9.75
C GLY A 106 -15.95 -17.85 10.76
N THR A 107 -14.64 -17.86 10.51
CA THR A 107 -13.65 -18.44 11.41
C THR A 107 -12.62 -17.39 11.80
N LEU A 108 -12.33 -17.28 13.10
CA LEU A 108 -11.30 -16.37 13.59
C LEU A 108 -9.93 -16.86 13.20
N LEU A 109 -9.06 -15.95 12.77
CA LEU A 109 -7.68 -16.29 12.40
C LEU A 109 -6.70 -16.18 13.57
N GLY A 110 -7.04 -15.40 14.60
CA GLY A 110 -6.13 -15.07 15.67
C GLY A 110 -5.09 -14.04 15.24
N VAL A 111 -4.35 -13.47 16.21
CA VAL A 111 -3.37 -12.42 15.95
C VAL A 111 -2.30 -12.87 14.95
N PRO A 112 -1.62 -14.03 15.15
CA PRO A 112 -0.60 -14.46 14.19
C PRO A 112 -1.16 -14.71 12.81
N GLY A 113 -2.38 -15.26 12.70
CA GLY A 113 -3.02 -15.50 11.42
C GLY A 113 -3.37 -14.22 10.67
N LEU A 114 -3.83 -13.20 11.39
CA LEU A 114 -4.13 -11.89 10.80
C LEU A 114 -2.86 -11.23 10.27
N ILE A 115 -1.80 -11.20 11.07
CA ILE A 115 -0.52 -10.63 10.65
C ILE A 115 -0.03 -11.29 9.37
N ASN A 116 -0.07 -12.62 9.35
CA ASN A 116 0.33 -13.38 8.17
C ASN A 116 -0.55 -13.07 6.95
N ALA A 117 -1.86 -12.98 7.15
CA ALA A 117 -2.81 -12.73 6.06
C ALA A 117 -2.58 -11.37 5.41
N TYR A 118 -2.44 -10.32 6.21
CA TYR A 118 -2.22 -8.98 5.68
C TYR A 118 -0.84 -8.84 5.02
N LYS A 119 0.17 -9.49 5.59
CA LYS A 119 1.49 -9.54 4.97
C LYS A 119 1.43 -10.26 3.63
N THR A 120 0.83 -11.44 3.60
CA THR A 120 0.78 -12.28 2.39
C THR A 120 -0.04 -11.61 1.29
N ALA A 121 -1.17 -10.98 1.64
CA ALA A 121 -1.97 -10.24 0.67
C ALA A 121 -1.19 -9.06 0.08
N THR A 122 -0.40 -8.37 0.90
CA THR A 122 0.45 -7.27 0.43
C THR A 122 1.54 -7.79 -0.50
N GLU A 123 2.19 -8.88 -0.13
CA GLU A 123 3.19 -9.51 -1.00
C GLU A 123 2.59 -9.92 -2.34
N SER A 124 1.38 -10.48 -2.30
CA SER A 124 0.67 -10.90 -3.52
C SER A 124 0.48 -9.73 -4.48
N VAL A 125 -0.01 -8.59 -4.01
CA VAL A 125 -0.24 -7.45 -4.89
C VAL A 125 1.07 -6.83 -5.38
N LEU A 126 2.11 -6.80 -4.54
CA LEU A 126 3.40 -6.27 -4.95
C LEU A 126 4.09 -7.17 -5.98
N ASP A 127 3.85 -8.47 -5.92
CA ASP A 127 4.36 -9.41 -6.92
C ASP A 127 3.67 -9.20 -8.28
N GLU A 128 2.42 -8.76 -8.28
CA GLU A 128 1.69 -8.45 -9.52
C GLU A 128 2.00 -7.06 -10.06
N ALA A 129 2.52 -6.16 -9.22
CA ALA A 129 2.79 -4.79 -9.61
C ALA A 129 4.08 -4.69 -10.43
N GLU A 130 4.11 -3.71 -11.34
CA GLU A 130 5.34 -3.39 -12.05
C GLU A 130 6.16 -2.44 -11.18
N VAL A 131 7.19 -2.96 -10.53
CA VAL A 131 8.10 -2.17 -9.71
C VAL A 131 9.12 -1.50 -10.61
N ILE A 132 9.26 -0.19 -10.46
CA ILE A 132 10.18 0.61 -11.26
C ILE A 132 11.09 1.42 -10.34
N THR A 133 12.24 1.80 -10.88
CA THR A 133 13.15 2.74 -10.20
C THR A 133 12.95 4.12 -10.80
N SER A 134 12.67 5.09 -9.94
CA SER A 134 12.54 6.50 -10.31
C SER A 134 13.63 7.32 -9.64
N HIS A 135 13.88 8.50 -10.17
CA HIS A 135 14.90 9.40 -9.65
C HIS A 135 14.27 10.72 -9.21
N VAL A 136 14.65 11.18 -8.04
CA VAL A 136 14.21 12.49 -7.55
C VAL A 136 14.62 13.57 -8.54
N PHE A 137 15.78 13.40 -9.17
CA PHE A 137 16.28 14.34 -10.16
C PHE A 137 15.31 14.52 -11.33
N ASP A 138 14.72 13.44 -11.81
CA ASP A 138 13.76 13.51 -12.92
C ASP A 138 12.54 14.38 -12.56
N CYS A 139 12.00 14.20 -11.37
CA CYS A 139 10.89 15.01 -10.91
C CYS A 139 11.28 16.47 -10.73
N TYR A 140 12.46 16.72 -10.20
CA TYR A 140 12.99 18.05 -10.00
C TYR A 140 13.21 18.76 -11.35
N GLU A 141 13.77 18.06 -12.31
CA GLU A 141 14.06 18.60 -13.63
C GLU A 141 12.78 19.04 -14.34
N LEU A 142 11.74 18.24 -14.29
CA LEU A 142 10.45 18.59 -14.87
C LEU A 142 9.87 19.84 -14.21
N ARG A 143 9.95 19.94 -12.91
CA ARG A 143 9.47 21.11 -12.18
C ARG A 143 10.25 22.35 -12.56
N PHE A 144 11.55 22.24 -12.71
CA PHE A 144 12.43 23.34 -13.06
C PHE A 144 12.10 23.88 -14.45
N GLN A 145 11.90 23.00 -15.42
CA GLN A 145 11.53 23.39 -16.76
C GLN A 145 10.19 24.12 -16.79
N TYR A 146 9.25 23.66 -16.01
CA TYR A 146 7.95 24.29 -15.92
C TYR A 146 8.04 25.71 -15.40
N ILE A 147 8.85 25.91 -14.37
CA ILE A 147 9.03 27.25 -13.78
C ILE A 147 9.68 28.22 -14.76
N GLN A 148 10.55 27.76 -15.61
CA GLN A 148 11.24 28.60 -16.58
C GLN A 148 10.35 29.05 -17.74
N MET A 149 9.25 28.41 -17.92
CA MET A 149 8.30 28.82 -18.94
C MET A 149 7.44 29.99 -18.49
#